data_8a0135c920d6a08871f33d3cc269ea0b
#
_entry.id   8a0135c920d6a08871f33d3cc269ea0b
#
_cell.length_a   1.000
_cell.length_b   1.000
_cell.length_c   1.000
_cell.angle_alpha   90.00
_cell.angle_beta   90.00
_cell.angle_gamma   90.00
#
_symmetry.space_group_name_H-M   'P 1'
#
loop_
_entity.id
_entity.type
_entity.pdbx_description
1 polymer ?
#
loop_
_entity_poly.entity_id
_entity_poly.type
_entity_poly.pdbx_seq_one_letter_code
_entity_poly.pdbx_strand_id
1 'polypeptide(L)'
;MHKFIWTLKGAIRERPMPSKKRSNKALNVYANLNNRRRQNKDYKARRKAEYLATLPKHPVKRLAYRLHPRRFFTYWFSREGGIMALKVAGVGILLMVLMVGALFAYYRRELDAIRPAELSKRVQTTVTKYYDRNGELLWEDKGDGDYKLVVKSEEIAEDMKNATIAIEDKDFKKHIGFSFSGIMRAAISNAKGEGATQGGSTLTQQLVKQVFFADEASDRGLGGVPRKIKEVILSVEVERMYNKDQILTLYLNESPYGGRRNGVESAAQTYFGKSAKNLTLAESALLASIPQLPGLYDPYNPDGHDALIARQHTTLDYMVEQGFIKRDAAEAAKKVDVLATILPETDQFKGIKAPHFVQMVKSELEAKLGKKIVGAGGLSVKTSLDLRAQEIVDTAMDKLFASSLPRSANFDNGAATMVDNQTGQILALRGSRDYNYPDYGAVNASTSFIQPGSSIKPFVYAALFKQKEGVNYGAGSILADDPLPQSVYRTDDGKSVANFDNRFRGNITIRSGLAESRNIPAIKAMYIAGRDTTISTIHSL
;
A
#
# COMPACT_ATOMS: atom_id res chain seq x y z
N MET A 1 -32.32 39.25 -48.70
CA MET A 1 -30.92 39.70 -48.62
C MET A 1 -30.65 41.09 -49.19
N HIS A 2 -31.65 41.87 -49.57
CA HIS A 2 -31.46 43.18 -50.25
C HIS A 2 -31.93 44.39 -49.42
N LYS A 3 -32.31 44.25 -48.15
CA LYS A 3 -32.78 45.36 -47.28
C LYS A 3 -31.83 45.73 -46.14
N PHE A 4 -30.64 45.15 -46.05
CA PHE A 4 -29.70 45.37 -44.92
C PHE A 4 -28.52 46.30 -45.25
N ILE A 5 -28.39 46.76 -46.52
CA ILE A 5 -27.24 47.58 -46.98
C ILE A 5 -27.54 49.08 -46.94
N TRP A 6 -28.80 49.52 -46.75
CA TRP A 6 -29.20 50.94 -46.90
C TRP A 6 -29.20 51.75 -45.58
N THR A 7 -28.89 51.18 -44.45
CA THR A 7 -28.90 51.91 -43.16
C THR A 7 -27.53 52.34 -42.66
N LEU A 8 -26.45 52.05 -43.39
CA LEU A 8 -25.09 52.43 -42.99
C LEU A 8 -24.50 53.64 -43.78
N LYS A 9 -25.27 54.19 -44.75
CA LYS A 9 -24.79 55.34 -45.56
C LYS A 9 -25.22 56.71 -45.03
N GLY A 10 -25.88 56.82 -43.90
CA GLY A 10 -26.44 58.08 -43.37
C GLY A 10 -25.61 58.81 -42.30
N ALA A 11 -24.41 58.41 -41.96
CA ALA A 11 -23.66 58.97 -40.80
C ALA A 11 -22.24 59.47 -41.09
N ILE A 12 -21.86 59.71 -42.33
CA ILE A 12 -20.58 60.37 -42.63
C ILE A 12 -20.93 61.81 -43.07
N ARG A 13 -21.14 62.72 -42.14
CA ARG A 13 -21.04 64.14 -42.39
C ARG A 13 -19.59 64.51 -42.41
N GLU A 14 -19.06 64.85 -43.57
CA GLU A 14 -17.78 65.50 -43.77
C GLU A 14 -17.73 66.80 -42.94
N ARG A 15 -16.67 66.95 -42.13
CA ARG A 15 -16.35 68.21 -41.47
C ARG A 15 -15.38 68.99 -42.34
N PRO A 16 -15.55 70.29 -42.57
CA PRO A 16 -14.58 71.08 -43.28
C PRO A 16 -13.30 71.17 -42.46
N MET A 17 -12.16 70.99 -43.11
CA MET A 17 -10.83 71.16 -42.52
C MET A 17 -10.55 72.64 -42.30
N PRO A 18 -10.10 73.05 -41.10
CA PRO A 18 -9.64 74.43 -40.90
C PRO A 18 -8.31 74.65 -41.58
N SER A 19 -8.20 75.79 -42.31
CA SER A 19 -7.03 76.26 -42.99
C SER A 19 -5.81 76.38 -42.06
N LYS A 20 -4.66 75.83 -42.46
CA LYS A 20 -3.38 75.95 -41.79
C LYS A 20 -2.87 77.39 -41.82
N LYS A 21 -3.00 78.16 -40.73
CA LYS A 21 -2.13 79.30 -40.45
C LYS A 21 -0.91 78.75 -39.68
N ARG A 22 0.24 78.75 -40.34
CA ARG A 22 1.53 78.50 -39.69
C ARG A 22 1.82 79.65 -38.68
N SER A 23 1.83 79.38 -37.40
CA SER A 23 2.44 80.24 -36.38
C SER A 23 3.59 79.46 -35.75
N ASN A 24 4.79 80.00 -35.91
CA ASN A 24 6.01 79.52 -35.24
C ASN A 24 5.91 79.80 -33.73
N LYS A 25 5.30 78.87 -32.99
CA LYS A 25 5.48 78.80 -31.53
C LYS A 25 5.98 77.42 -31.19
N ALA A 26 7.06 77.39 -30.43
CA ALA A 26 7.67 76.13 -29.97
C ALA A 26 6.56 75.19 -29.45
N LEU A 27 6.52 74.02 -30.03
CA LEU A 27 5.55 72.95 -29.72
C LEU A 27 5.75 72.51 -28.27
N ASN A 28 4.97 73.06 -27.36
CA ASN A 28 4.91 72.50 -26.01
C ASN A 28 4.07 71.22 -26.06
N VAL A 29 4.72 70.13 -26.30
CA VAL A 29 4.14 68.77 -26.47
C VAL A 29 3.26 68.41 -25.25
N TYR A 30 3.65 68.84 -24.05
CA TYR A 30 2.91 68.59 -22.81
C TYR A 30 1.61 69.40 -22.74
N ALA A 31 1.59 70.65 -23.18
CA ALA A 31 0.37 71.46 -23.22
C ALA A 31 -0.64 70.92 -24.22
N ASN A 32 -0.19 70.43 -25.41
CA ASN A 32 -1.05 69.80 -26.40
C ASN A 32 -1.60 68.43 -25.94
N LEU A 33 -0.83 67.64 -25.21
CA LEU A 33 -1.30 66.39 -24.62
C LEU A 33 -2.32 66.62 -23.52
N ASN A 34 -2.12 67.61 -22.65
CA ASN A 34 -3.09 67.98 -21.59
C ASN A 34 -4.38 68.53 -22.19
N ASN A 35 -4.32 69.38 -23.21
CA ASN A 35 -5.52 69.87 -23.89
C ASN A 35 -6.28 68.75 -24.62
N ARG A 36 -5.59 67.83 -25.27
CA ARG A 36 -6.23 66.60 -25.84
C ARG A 36 -6.86 65.71 -24.77
N ARG A 37 -6.21 65.55 -23.63
CA ARG A 37 -6.76 64.79 -22.49
C ARG A 37 -8.01 65.49 -21.91
N ARG A 38 -8.02 66.80 -21.76
CA ARG A 38 -9.21 67.58 -21.29
C ARG A 38 -10.35 67.46 -22.29
N GLN A 39 -10.11 67.74 -23.59
CA GLN A 39 -11.13 67.61 -24.64
C GLN A 39 -11.70 66.19 -24.74
N ASN A 40 -10.87 65.15 -24.62
CA ASN A 40 -11.35 63.76 -24.58
C ASN A 40 -12.15 63.46 -23.31
N LYS A 41 -11.80 64.04 -22.17
CA LYS A 41 -12.53 63.91 -20.91
C LYS A 41 -13.90 64.58 -21.02
N ASP A 42 -13.96 65.78 -21.53
CA ASP A 42 -15.20 66.55 -21.71
C ASP A 42 -16.11 65.92 -22.78
N TYR A 43 -15.58 65.40 -23.87
CA TYR A 43 -16.30 64.66 -24.87
C TYR A 43 -16.92 63.35 -24.28
N LYS A 44 -16.12 62.62 -23.50
CA LYS A 44 -16.61 61.41 -22.81
C LYS A 44 -17.67 61.74 -21.77
N ALA A 45 -17.52 62.85 -21.03
CA ALA A 45 -18.48 63.30 -20.04
C ALA A 45 -19.81 63.71 -20.68
N ARG A 46 -19.80 64.44 -21.81
CA ARG A 46 -21.00 64.81 -22.58
C ARG A 46 -21.71 63.55 -23.12
N ARG A 47 -20.99 62.66 -23.75
CA ARG A 47 -21.55 61.39 -24.28
C ARG A 47 -22.16 60.52 -23.17
N LYS A 48 -21.53 60.48 -21.99
CA LYS A 48 -22.04 59.78 -20.82
C LYS A 48 -23.32 60.43 -20.28
N ALA A 49 -23.38 61.80 -20.26
CA ALA A 49 -24.57 62.51 -19.83
C ALA A 49 -25.74 62.31 -20.79
N GLU A 50 -25.50 62.38 -22.11
CA GLU A 50 -26.48 62.07 -23.15
C GLU A 50 -27.02 60.62 -23.04
N TYR A 51 -26.11 59.64 -22.84
CA TYR A 51 -26.49 58.24 -22.62
C TYR A 51 -27.33 58.07 -21.34
N LEU A 52 -26.94 58.72 -20.23
CA LEU A 52 -27.68 58.64 -18.97
C LEU A 52 -29.07 59.28 -19.09
N ALA A 53 -29.25 60.31 -19.93
CA ALA A 53 -30.55 60.96 -20.18
C ALA A 53 -31.50 60.05 -21.00
N THR A 54 -30.98 59.10 -21.80
CA THR A 54 -31.77 58.13 -22.52
C THR A 54 -32.23 56.92 -21.71
N LEU A 55 -31.75 56.77 -20.46
CA LEU A 55 -32.07 55.64 -19.61
C LEU A 55 -33.38 55.87 -18.83
N PRO A 56 -34.22 54.82 -18.65
CA PRO A 56 -35.40 54.89 -17.83
C PRO A 56 -35.08 55.31 -16.39
N LYS A 57 -35.93 56.17 -15.80
CA LYS A 57 -35.75 56.67 -14.41
C LYS A 57 -35.86 55.54 -13.36
N HIS A 58 -36.69 54.55 -13.61
CA HIS A 58 -36.93 53.43 -12.69
C HIS A 58 -35.75 52.40 -12.74
N PRO A 59 -35.17 51.96 -11.58
CA PRO A 59 -33.97 51.16 -11.55
C PRO A 59 -34.13 49.80 -12.23
N VAL A 60 -35.25 49.09 -12.05
CA VAL A 60 -35.53 47.79 -12.67
C VAL A 60 -35.68 47.92 -14.18
N LYS A 61 -36.44 48.94 -14.67
CA LYS A 61 -36.59 49.21 -16.10
C LYS A 61 -35.24 49.62 -16.72
N ARG A 62 -34.38 50.27 -15.99
CA ARG A 62 -33.02 50.65 -16.41
C ARG A 62 -32.13 49.42 -16.59
N LEU A 63 -32.23 48.43 -15.67
CA LEU A 63 -31.49 47.16 -15.75
C LEU A 63 -32.00 46.36 -16.96
N ALA A 64 -33.30 46.19 -17.12
CA ALA A 64 -33.91 45.50 -18.26
C ALA A 64 -33.52 46.12 -19.62
N TYR A 65 -33.49 47.48 -19.68
CA TYR A 65 -33.08 48.24 -20.87
C TYR A 65 -31.59 47.97 -21.23
N ARG A 66 -30.70 47.81 -20.22
CA ARG A 66 -29.30 47.49 -20.43
C ARG A 66 -29.10 46.03 -20.84
N LEU A 67 -29.89 45.13 -20.30
CA LEU A 67 -29.81 43.68 -20.57
C LEU A 67 -30.56 43.25 -21.83
N HIS A 68 -31.22 44.21 -22.56
CA HIS A 68 -31.93 43.88 -23.81
C HIS A 68 -30.94 43.23 -24.81
N PRO A 69 -31.22 42.02 -25.35
CA PRO A 69 -30.27 41.20 -26.10
C PRO A 69 -29.55 41.96 -27.23
N ARG A 70 -30.30 42.70 -28.07
CA ARG A 70 -29.72 43.45 -29.19
C ARG A 70 -28.71 44.51 -28.74
N ARG A 71 -28.94 45.19 -27.59
CA ARG A 71 -28.04 46.22 -27.07
C ARG A 71 -26.83 45.61 -26.34
N PHE A 72 -27.06 44.50 -25.65
CA PHE A 72 -26.02 43.72 -25.01
C PHE A 72 -25.01 43.25 -26.07
N PHE A 73 -25.46 42.58 -27.10
CA PHE A 73 -24.58 42.12 -28.18
C PHE A 73 -23.88 43.28 -28.92
N THR A 74 -24.60 44.34 -29.31
CA THR A 74 -23.98 45.50 -29.98
C THR A 74 -22.92 46.20 -29.14
N TYR A 75 -23.07 46.26 -27.81
CA TYR A 75 -22.04 46.77 -26.91
C TYR A 75 -20.84 45.84 -26.86
N TRP A 76 -21.04 44.56 -26.59
CA TRP A 76 -19.92 43.63 -26.42
C TRP A 76 -19.09 43.40 -27.71
N PHE A 77 -19.72 43.51 -28.86
CA PHE A 77 -19.02 43.45 -30.15
C PHE A 77 -18.52 44.81 -30.65
N SER A 78 -18.66 45.89 -29.88
CA SER A 78 -18.06 47.18 -30.18
C SER A 78 -16.60 47.21 -29.68
N ARG A 79 -15.80 48.16 -30.21
CA ARG A 79 -14.40 48.38 -29.75
C ARG A 79 -14.37 48.69 -28.24
N GLU A 80 -15.33 49.44 -27.68
CA GLU A 80 -15.41 49.77 -26.26
C GLU A 80 -15.79 48.53 -25.44
N GLY A 81 -16.70 47.71 -25.92
CA GLY A 81 -17.09 46.42 -25.32
C GLY A 81 -15.92 45.42 -25.32
N GLY A 82 -15.18 45.32 -26.42
CA GLY A 82 -13.98 44.48 -26.51
C GLY A 82 -12.89 44.88 -25.50
N ILE A 83 -12.65 46.20 -25.33
CA ILE A 83 -11.73 46.70 -24.29
C ILE A 83 -12.25 46.37 -22.87
N MET A 84 -13.57 46.47 -22.67
CA MET A 84 -14.18 46.12 -21.39
C MET A 84 -14.09 44.61 -21.12
N ALA A 85 -14.33 43.79 -22.14
CA ALA A 85 -14.16 42.33 -22.06
C ALA A 85 -12.72 41.95 -21.66
N LEU A 86 -11.72 42.58 -22.28
CA LEU A 86 -10.32 42.37 -21.92
C LEU A 86 -10.02 42.79 -20.46
N LYS A 87 -10.62 43.92 -19.99
CA LYS A 87 -10.46 44.34 -18.59
C LYS A 87 -11.13 43.37 -17.62
N VAL A 88 -12.35 42.93 -17.93
CA VAL A 88 -13.06 41.94 -17.11
C VAL A 88 -12.30 40.60 -17.09
N ALA A 89 -11.81 40.15 -18.25
CA ALA A 89 -10.97 38.98 -18.34
C ALA A 89 -9.67 39.15 -17.53
N GLY A 90 -9.00 40.30 -17.64
CA GLY A 90 -7.79 40.60 -16.85
C GLY A 90 -8.04 40.62 -15.34
N VAL A 91 -9.15 41.21 -14.89
CA VAL A 91 -9.55 41.18 -13.46
C VAL A 91 -9.90 39.74 -13.05
N GLY A 92 -10.62 39.00 -13.90
CA GLY A 92 -10.96 37.60 -13.66
C GLY A 92 -9.70 36.72 -13.51
N ILE A 93 -8.73 36.91 -14.41
CA ILE A 93 -7.42 36.21 -14.33
C ILE A 93 -6.68 36.59 -13.05
N LEU A 94 -6.64 37.90 -12.69
CA LEU A 94 -6.00 38.35 -11.46
C LEU A 94 -6.66 37.74 -10.20
N LEU A 95 -7.98 37.74 -10.14
CA LEU A 95 -8.73 37.12 -9.03
C LEU A 95 -8.48 35.60 -8.99
N MET A 96 -8.44 34.94 -10.14
CA MET A 96 -8.11 33.52 -10.25
C MET A 96 -6.69 33.23 -9.72
N VAL A 97 -5.69 34.05 -10.11
CA VAL A 97 -4.31 33.92 -9.61
C VAL A 97 -4.24 34.15 -8.11
N LEU A 98 -4.95 35.16 -7.59
CA LEU A 98 -5.01 35.43 -6.14
C LEU A 98 -5.72 34.29 -5.40
N MET A 99 -6.79 33.72 -5.95
CA MET A 99 -7.50 32.58 -5.37
C MET A 99 -6.61 31.34 -5.35
N VAL A 100 -5.92 31.05 -6.46
CA VAL A 100 -4.95 29.92 -6.53
C VAL A 100 -3.81 30.14 -5.53
N GLY A 101 -3.27 31.35 -5.44
CA GLY A 101 -2.24 31.71 -4.45
C GLY A 101 -2.71 31.55 -3.01
N ALA A 102 -3.95 31.97 -2.70
CA ALA A 102 -4.55 31.82 -1.38
C ALA A 102 -4.81 30.33 -1.05
N LEU A 103 -5.30 29.54 -1.99
CA LEU A 103 -5.44 28.08 -1.85
C LEU A 103 -4.09 27.41 -1.63
N PHE A 104 -3.08 27.82 -2.39
CA PHE A 104 -1.71 27.31 -2.23
C PHE A 104 -1.19 27.63 -0.82
N ALA A 105 -1.34 28.88 -0.36
CA ALA A 105 -0.90 29.31 0.98
C ALA A 105 -1.68 28.59 2.11
N TYR A 106 -2.98 28.36 1.90
CA TYR A 106 -3.82 27.62 2.85
C TYR A 106 -3.38 26.17 2.97
N TYR A 107 -3.29 25.45 1.86
CA TYR A 107 -2.90 24.04 1.85
C TYR A 107 -1.43 23.82 2.19
N ARG A 108 -0.55 24.80 1.95
CA ARG A 108 0.86 24.69 2.36
C ARG A 108 1.00 24.52 3.87
N ARG A 109 0.15 25.14 4.68
CA ARG A 109 0.14 24.94 6.14
C ARG A 109 -0.26 23.52 6.54
N GLU A 110 -1.24 22.93 5.85
CA GLU A 110 -1.58 21.51 6.06
C GLU A 110 -0.44 20.59 5.61
N LEU A 111 0.28 20.97 4.56
CA LEU A 111 1.36 20.21 3.97
C LEU A 111 2.69 20.35 4.73
N ASP A 112 2.82 21.30 5.64
CA ASP A 112 3.98 21.36 6.57
C ASP A 112 4.05 20.11 7.48
N ALA A 113 2.92 19.44 7.71
CA ALA A 113 2.86 18.12 8.35
C ALA A 113 3.27 16.96 7.43
N ILE A 114 3.21 17.17 6.13
CA ILE A 114 3.57 16.19 5.08
C ILE A 114 4.91 16.64 4.51
N ARG A 115 6.00 16.24 5.16
CA ARG A 115 7.34 16.61 4.70
C ARG A 115 7.68 15.84 3.43
N PRO A 116 7.73 16.48 2.23
CA PRO A 116 8.13 15.81 1.00
C PRO A 116 9.54 15.19 1.12
N ALA A 117 10.41 15.76 1.96
CA ALA A 117 11.72 15.21 2.29
C ALA A 117 11.67 13.80 2.90
N GLU A 118 10.53 13.38 3.42
CA GLU A 118 10.31 12.04 3.98
C GLU A 118 9.68 11.07 2.98
N LEU A 119 9.43 11.49 1.73
CA LEU A 119 8.84 10.64 0.70
C LEU A 119 9.61 9.33 0.54
N SER A 120 10.94 9.39 0.44
CA SER A 120 11.78 8.20 0.36
C SER A 120 11.74 7.31 1.61
N LYS A 121 11.43 7.88 2.79
CA LYS A 121 11.24 7.10 4.02
C LYS A 121 9.88 6.41 4.09
N ARG A 122 8.89 6.89 3.35
CA ARG A 122 7.55 6.30 3.28
C ARG A 122 7.48 5.16 2.26
N VAL A 123 8.33 5.21 1.23
CA VAL A 123 8.47 4.14 0.25
C VAL A 123 9.50 3.14 0.79
N GLN A 124 9.03 2.15 1.55
CA GLN A 124 9.86 1.16 2.22
C GLN A 124 9.42 -0.27 1.87
N THR A 125 10.36 -1.20 1.99
CA THR A 125 10.06 -2.63 1.86
C THR A 125 9.12 -3.07 2.98
N THR A 126 8.06 -3.81 2.62
CA THR A 126 7.08 -4.37 3.58
C THR A 126 7.37 -5.83 3.92
N VAL A 127 8.39 -6.45 3.33
CA VAL A 127 8.75 -7.84 3.61
C VAL A 127 9.47 -7.94 4.95
N THR A 128 8.93 -8.75 5.84
CA THR A 128 9.61 -9.13 7.08
C THR A 128 10.43 -10.39 6.86
N LYS A 129 11.72 -10.34 7.23
CA LYS A 129 12.64 -11.48 7.09
C LYS A 129 12.92 -12.11 8.44
N TYR A 130 12.72 -13.42 8.54
CA TYR A 130 13.02 -14.21 9.72
C TYR A 130 14.31 -14.98 9.49
N TYR A 131 15.23 -14.88 10.43
CA TYR A 131 16.53 -15.53 10.40
C TYR A 131 16.71 -16.44 11.60
N ASP A 132 17.49 -17.50 11.41
CA ASP A 132 17.98 -18.32 12.50
C ASP A 132 19.03 -17.56 13.35
N ARG A 133 19.54 -18.20 14.42
CA ARG A 133 20.56 -17.60 15.29
C ARG A 133 21.88 -17.31 14.58
N ASN A 134 22.17 -17.97 13.45
CA ASN A 134 23.38 -17.85 12.68
C ASN A 134 23.25 -16.86 11.50
N GLY A 135 22.04 -16.36 11.23
CA GLY A 135 21.74 -15.44 10.12
C GLY A 135 21.26 -16.13 8.85
N GLU A 136 20.97 -17.45 8.91
CA GLU A 136 20.36 -18.17 7.81
C GLU A 136 18.87 -17.81 7.68
N LEU A 137 18.42 -17.55 6.44
CA LEU A 137 17.04 -17.16 6.18
C LEU A 137 16.09 -18.34 6.40
N LEU A 138 15.09 -18.13 7.26
CA LEU A 138 14.01 -19.06 7.54
C LEU A 138 12.79 -18.78 6.66
N TRP A 139 12.44 -17.52 6.51
CA TRP A 139 11.25 -17.13 5.77
C TRP A 139 11.23 -15.64 5.44
N GLU A 140 10.63 -15.32 4.28
CA GLU A 140 10.25 -13.97 3.89
C GLU A 140 8.73 -13.82 4.01
N ASP A 141 8.29 -13.16 5.08
CA ASP A 141 6.88 -12.85 5.28
C ASP A 141 6.48 -11.65 4.41
N LYS A 142 5.69 -11.92 3.39
CA LYS A 142 5.12 -10.91 2.51
C LYS A 142 3.92 -10.19 3.14
N GLY A 143 3.56 -10.58 4.39
CA GLY A 143 2.45 -10.02 5.14
C GLY A 143 1.07 -10.36 4.58
N ASP A 144 0.04 -9.93 5.31
CA ASP A 144 -1.36 -9.97 4.84
C ASP A 144 -1.73 -8.71 4.07
N GLY A 145 -0.88 -7.69 4.09
CA GLY A 145 -0.99 -6.42 3.39
C GLY A 145 -0.27 -6.40 2.04
N ASP A 146 0.14 -5.21 1.63
CA ASP A 146 0.84 -5.00 0.36
C ASP A 146 2.25 -5.59 0.40
N TYR A 147 2.57 -6.43 -0.59
CA TYR A 147 3.90 -6.96 -0.80
C TYR A 147 4.73 -5.98 -1.61
N LYS A 148 5.76 -5.40 -0.98
CA LYS A 148 6.61 -4.39 -1.60
C LYS A 148 8.10 -4.63 -1.32
N LEU A 149 8.88 -4.76 -2.40
CA LEU A 149 10.33 -4.75 -2.40
C LEU A 149 10.80 -3.46 -3.04
N VAL A 150 11.60 -2.68 -2.31
CA VAL A 150 12.13 -1.39 -2.79
C VAL A 150 13.53 -1.60 -3.33
N VAL A 151 13.77 -1.11 -4.54
CA VAL A 151 15.05 -1.18 -5.24
C VAL A 151 15.52 0.20 -5.68
N LYS A 152 16.81 0.33 -5.96
CA LYS A 152 17.41 1.56 -6.48
C LYS A 152 17.20 1.68 -7.99
N SER A 153 17.42 2.88 -8.55
CA SER A 153 17.25 3.16 -9.98
C SER A 153 18.09 2.25 -10.87
N GLU A 154 19.33 1.96 -10.48
CA GLU A 154 20.25 1.06 -11.21
C GLU A 154 19.84 -0.41 -11.20
N GLU A 155 18.89 -0.77 -10.35
CA GLU A 155 18.32 -2.12 -10.23
C GLU A 155 16.99 -2.27 -11.00
N ILE A 156 16.61 -1.27 -11.80
CA ILE A 156 15.42 -1.29 -12.66
C ILE A 156 15.85 -1.20 -14.12
N ALA A 157 15.32 -2.09 -14.97
CA ALA A 157 15.58 -2.08 -16.41
C ALA A 157 15.23 -0.72 -17.03
N GLU A 158 16.06 -0.25 -17.94
CA GLU A 158 15.83 1.04 -18.63
C GLU A 158 14.55 0.98 -19.50
N ASP A 159 14.27 -0.17 -20.10
CA ASP A 159 13.03 -0.39 -20.84
C ASP A 159 11.78 -0.24 -19.95
N MET A 160 11.85 -0.65 -18.68
CA MET A 160 10.75 -0.46 -17.71
C MET A 160 10.51 1.01 -17.40
N LYS A 161 11.58 1.78 -17.19
CA LYS A 161 11.50 3.23 -16.97
C LYS A 161 10.90 3.95 -18.18
N ASN A 162 11.39 3.62 -19.36
CA ASN A 162 10.94 4.22 -20.61
C ASN A 162 9.50 3.83 -20.97
N ALA A 163 9.10 2.58 -20.76
CA ALA A 163 7.74 2.11 -20.95
C ALA A 163 6.74 2.85 -20.03
N THR A 164 7.13 3.04 -18.77
CA THR A 164 6.30 3.78 -17.79
C THR A 164 6.14 5.25 -18.21
N ILE A 165 7.22 5.93 -18.61
CA ILE A 165 7.13 7.30 -19.11
C ILE A 165 6.24 7.35 -20.36
N ALA A 166 6.42 6.41 -21.28
CA ALA A 166 5.72 6.42 -22.56
C ALA A 166 4.19 6.30 -22.37
N ILE A 167 3.74 5.40 -21.50
CA ILE A 167 2.31 5.14 -21.35
C ILE A 167 1.63 6.10 -20.37
N GLU A 168 2.30 6.50 -19.28
CA GLU A 168 1.68 7.29 -18.20
C GLU A 168 1.90 8.79 -18.36
N ASP A 169 3.08 9.25 -18.81
CA ASP A 169 3.44 10.67 -18.81
C ASP A 169 4.53 11.02 -19.82
N LYS A 170 4.17 11.12 -21.08
CA LYS A 170 5.11 11.40 -22.18
C LYS A 170 5.92 12.70 -22.03
N ASP A 171 5.42 13.66 -21.28
CA ASP A 171 6.06 14.94 -21.03
C ASP A 171 6.78 14.97 -19.68
N PHE A 172 6.94 13.82 -19.00
CA PHE A 172 7.51 13.69 -17.66
C PHE A 172 8.81 14.50 -17.47
N LYS A 173 9.71 14.41 -18.43
CA LYS A 173 11.01 15.10 -18.36
C LYS A 173 10.93 16.63 -18.54
N LYS A 174 9.76 17.19 -18.94
CA LYS A 174 9.61 18.61 -19.32
C LYS A 174 8.84 19.46 -18.32
N HIS A 175 7.91 18.87 -17.57
CA HIS A 175 7.06 19.61 -16.63
C HIS A 175 7.62 19.60 -15.19
N ILE A 176 7.03 20.45 -14.33
CA ILE A 176 7.41 20.69 -12.93
C ILE A 176 6.34 20.16 -11.96
N GLY A 177 5.90 18.92 -12.16
CA GLY A 177 4.91 18.26 -11.29
C GLY A 177 3.48 18.25 -11.83
N PHE A 178 3.12 19.13 -12.78
CA PHE A 178 1.83 19.10 -13.47
C PHE A 178 1.99 19.47 -14.94
N SER A 179 1.10 18.95 -15.78
CA SER A 179 1.09 19.21 -17.23
C SER A 179 -0.19 19.93 -17.61
N PHE A 180 -0.08 21.22 -17.95
CA PHE A 180 -1.23 22.00 -18.44
C PHE A 180 -1.76 21.44 -19.77
N SER A 181 -0.86 21.02 -20.66
CA SER A 181 -1.21 20.38 -21.93
C SER A 181 -1.94 19.04 -21.73
N GLY A 182 -1.53 18.28 -20.73
CA GLY A 182 -2.19 17.02 -20.33
C GLY A 182 -3.61 17.25 -19.81
N ILE A 183 -3.81 18.24 -18.94
CA ILE A 183 -5.13 18.62 -18.42
C ILE A 183 -6.05 19.07 -19.55
N MET A 184 -5.58 19.92 -20.46
CA MET A 184 -6.37 20.40 -21.62
C MET A 184 -6.74 19.25 -22.57
N ARG A 185 -5.82 18.34 -22.84
CA ARG A 185 -6.05 17.16 -23.68
C ARG A 185 -7.12 16.26 -23.07
N ALA A 186 -6.99 15.93 -21.77
CA ALA A 186 -7.97 15.13 -21.05
C ALA A 186 -9.38 15.79 -21.04
N ALA A 187 -9.45 17.11 -20.86
CA ALA A 187 -10.71 17.84 -20.90
C ALA A 187 -11.38 17.78 -22.29
N ILE A 188 -10.60 17.92 -23.36
CA ILE A 188 -11.10 17.84 -24.75
C ILE A 188 -11.55 16.42 -25.09
N SER A 189 -10.78 15.40 -24.72
CA SER A 189 -11.10 13.98 -24.96
C SER A 189 -12.38 13.58 -24.22
N ASN A 190 -12.53 13.98 -22.96
CA ASN A 190 -13.74 13.74 -22.18
C ASN A 190 -14.97 14.45 -22.79
N ALA A 191 -14.81 15.68 -23.32
CA ALA A 191 -15.89 16.41 -23.96
C ALA A 191 -16.33 15.77 -25.28
N LYS A 192 -15.45 15.04 -25.96
CA LYS A 192 -15.76 14.32 -27.22
C LYS A 192 -16.33 12.91 -27.00
N GLY A 193 -16.35 12.41 -25.74
CA GLY A 193 -16.76 11.04 -25.44
C GLY A 193 -15.78 9.97 -25.91
N GLU A 194 -14.60 10.36 -26.39
CA GLU A 194 -13.50 9.47 -26.70
C GLU A 194 -12.84 9.10 -25.36
N GLY A 195 -13.01 7.84 -24.92
CA GLY A 195 -12.38 7.35 -23.69
C GLY A 195 -10.89 7.71 -23.69
N ALA A 196 -10.42 8.46 -22.68
CA ALA A 196 -9.05 8.94 -22.63
C ALA A 196 -8.09 7.74 -22.51
N THR A 197 -7.32 7.47 -23.55
CA THR A 197 -6.25 6.46 -23.55
C THR A 197 -5.07 6.88 -22.67
N GLN A 198 -4.93 8.19 -22.42
CA GLN A 198 -3.95 8.76 -21.49
C GLN A 198 -4.64 9.66 -20.46
N GLY A 199 -4.32 9.46 -19.17
CA GLY A 199 -4.80 10.30 -18.08
C GLY A 199 -4.21 11.71 -18.13
N GLY A 200 -4.91 12.70 -17.56
CA GLY A 200 -4.39 14.07 -17.41
C GLY A 200 -3.48 14.28 -16.20
N SER A 201 -3.22 13.23 -15.38
CA SER A 201 -2.36 13.29 -14.20
C SER A 201 -0.94 12.89 -14.55
N THR A 202 0.06 13.60 -13.99
CA THR A 202 1.47 13.28 -14.16
C THR A 202 1.91 12.13 -13.26
N LEU A 203 3.06 11.49 -13.55
CA LEU A 203 3.69 10.48 -12.69
C LEU A 203 3.92 11.02 -11.27
N THR A 204 4.34 12.28 -11.14
CA THR A 204 4.55 12.92 -9.84
C THR A 204 3.24 13.06 -9.06
N GLN A 205 2.13 13.42 -9.73
CA GLN A 205 0.80 13.48 -9.10
C GLN A 205 0.30 12.10 -8.68
N GLN A 206 0.55 11.07 -9.48
CA GLN A 206 0.20 9.69 -9.14
C GLN A 206 0.99 9.20 -7.93
N LEU A 207 2.31 9.44 -7.88
CA LEU A 207 3.15 9.12 -6.72
C LEU A 207 2.66 9.82 -5.45
N VAL A 208 2.41 11.13 -5.52
CA VAL A 208 1.88 11.91 -4.39
C VAL A 208 0.55 11.34 -3.91
N LYS A 209 -0.36 11.00 -4.82
CA LYS A 209 -1.64 10.37 -4.49
C LYS A 209 -1.44 9.03 -3.76
N GLN A 210 -0.57 8.17 -4.27
CA GLN A 210 -0.33 6.84 -3.71
C GLN A 210 0.28 6.89 -2.30
N VAL A 211 1.22 7.81 -2.07
CA VAL A 211 1.97 7.87 -0.80
C VAL A 211 1.24 8.68 0.28
N PHE A 212 0.57 9.77 -0.09
CA PHE A 212 0.01 10.71 0.89
C PHE A 212 -1.52 10.69 0.97
N PHE A 213 -2.21 10.22 -0.06
CA PHE A 213 -3.67 10.25 -0.18
C PHE A 213 -4.26 8.88 -0.58
N ALA A 214 -3.62 7.79 -0.17
CA ALA A 214 -4.08 6.44 -0.48
C ALA A 214 -5.51 6.20 0.03
N ASP A 215 -5.81 6.64 1.25
CA ASP A 215 -7.14 6.48 1.89
C ASP A 215 -8.23 7.31 1.19
N GLU A 216 -7.86 8.45 0.58
CA GLU A 216 -8.76 9.34 -0.16
C GLU A 216 -8.79 9.02 -1.67
N ALA A 217 -8.07 7.99 -2.12
CA ALA A 217 -7.90 7.70 -3.55
C ALA A 217 -9.20 7.32 -4.27
N SER A 218 -10.21 6.84 -3.52
CA SER A 218 -11.54 6.47 -4.00
C SER A 218 -12.47 7.66 -4.25
N ASP A 219 -12.18 8.84 -3.67
CA ASP A 219 -13.02 10.03 -3.81
C ASP A 219 -12.99 10.55 -5.26
N ARG A 220 -14.16 10.59 -5.89
CA ARG A 220 -14.35 11.02 -7.28
C ARG A 220 -15.32 12.19 -7.38
N GLY A 221 -15.33 12.85 -8.54
CA GLY A 221 -16.22 13.99 -8.80
C GLY A 221 -15.86 15.22 -7.99
N LEU A 222 -16.86 16.01 -7.55
CA LEU A 222 -16.66 17.25 -6.81
C LEU A 222 -15.99 17.04 -5.45
N GLY A 223 -16.21 15.89 -4.78
CA GLY A 223 -15.55 15.53 -3.52
C GLY A 223 -14.04 15.35 -3.65
N GLY A 224 -13.55 14.91 -4.82
CA GLY A 224 -12.12 14.73 -5.08
C GLY A 224 -11.35 16.01 -5.45
N VAL A 225 -12.03 17.15 -5.66
CA VAL A 225 -11.36 18.41 -6.07
C VAL A 225 -10.39 18.94 -5.03
N PRO A 226 -10.70 18.99 -3.73
CA PRO A 226 -9.73 19.45 -2.71
C PRO A 226 -8.47 18.59 -2.70
N ARG A 227 -8.61 17.25 -2.74
CA ARG A 227 -7.49 16.32 -2.85
C ARG A 227 -6.65 16.60 -4.10
N LYS A 228 -7.29 16.80 -5.26
CA LYS A 228 -6.58 17.07 -6.52
C LYS A 228 -5.75 18.37 -6.47
N ILE A 229 -6.23 19.39 -5.77
CA ILE A 229 -5.47 20.63 -5.53
C ILE A 229 -4.24 20.34 -4.66
N LYS A 230 -4.41 19.58 -3.56
CA LYS A 230 -3.31 19.15 -2.69
C LYS A 230 -2.27 18.33 -3.48
N GLU A 231 -2.71 17.39 -4.30
CA GLU A 231 -1.82 16.61 -5.20
C GLU A 231 -0.96 17.50 -6.08
N VAL A 232 -1.56 18.50 -6.75
CA VAL A 232 -0.81 19.42 -7.63
C VAL A 232 0.22 20.22 -6.83
N ILE A 233 -0.15 20.77 -5.67
CA ILE A 233 0.75 21.56 -4.82
C ILE A 233 1.93 20.71 -4.36
N LEU A 234 1.67 19.51 -3.81
CA LEU A 234 2.71 18.59 -3.36
C LEU A 234 3.60 18.12 -4.50
N SER A 235 3.03 17.90 -5.68
CA SER A 235 3.80 17.48 -6.85
C SER A 235 4.85 18.52 -7.27
N VAL A 236 4.51 19.82 -7.18
CA VAL A 236 5.46 20.91 -7.43
C VAL A 236 6.57 20.92 -6.37
N GLU A 237 6.24 20.70 -5.09
CA GLU A 237 7.25 20.65 -4.04
C GLU A 237 8.14 19.40 -4.16
N VAL A 238 7.59 18.24 -4.51
CA VAL A 238 8.36 17.01 -4.78
C VAL A 238 9.35 17.24 -5.93
N GLU A 239 8.93 17.86 -7.03
CA GLU A 239 9.79 18.17 -8.18
C GLU A 239 10.90 19.20 -7.87
N ARG A 240 10.73 19.99 -6.81
CA ARG A 240 11.80 20.88 -6.33
C ARG A 240 12.84 20.16 -5.49
N MET A 241 12.47 19.07 -4.84
CA MET A 241 13.30 18.34 -3.89
C MET A 241 13.98 17.11 -4.49
N TYR A 242 13.35 16.47 -5.47
CA TYR A 242 13.81 15.25 -6.11
C TYR A 242 14.02 15.48 -7.60
N ASN A 243 15.06 14.88 -8.16
CA ASN A 243 15.24 14.86 -9.61
C ASN A 243 14.28 13.85 -10.28
N LYS A 244 14.17 13.91 -11.60
CA LYS A 244 13.24 13.08 -12.37
C LYS A 244 13.49 11.58 -12.22
N ASP A 245 14.74 11.15 -12.14
CA ASP A 245 15.09 9.75 -11.95
C ASP A 245 14.69 9.25 -10.55
N GLN A 246 14.90 10.06 -9.52
CA GLN A 246 14.46 9.76 -8.17
C GLN A 246 12.93 9.65 -8.07
N ILE A 247 12.20 10.59 -8.72
CA ILE A 247 10.71 10.56 -8.73
C ILE A 247 10.21 9.31 -9.46
N LEU A 248 10.79 8.99 -10.61
CA LEU A 248 10.41 7.79 -11.36
C LEU A 248 10.72 6.51 -10.58
N THR A 249 11.87 6.45 -9.92
CA THR A 249 12.23 5.31 -9.06
C THR A 249 11.25 5.13 -7.90
N LEU A 250 10.89 6.22 -7.22
CA LEU A 250 9.90 6.18 -6.15
C LEU A 250 8.52 5.74 -6.66
N TYR A 251 8.12 6.25 -7.84
CA TYR A 251 6.87 5.84 -8.48
C TYR A 251 6.85 4.34 -8.80
N LEU A 252 7.92 3.82 -9.41
CA LEU A 252 8.04 2.40 -9.76
C LEU A 252 8.05 1.49 -8.53
N ASN A 253 8.61 1.97 -7.41
CA ASN A 253 8.60 1.24 -6.14
C ASN A 253 7.24 1.31 -5.41
N GLU A 254 6.39 2.29 -5.71
CA GLU A 254 5.11 2.49 -5.01
C GLU A 254 3.91 2.00 -5.80
N SER A 255 4.01 1.96 -7.13
CA SER A 255 2.89 1.63 -8.02
C SER A 255 2.33 0.24 -7.79
N PRO A 256 0.98 0.08 -7.85
CA PRO A 256 0.33 -1.22 -7.75
C PRO A 256 0.43 -1.99 -9.07
N TYR A 257 0.81 -3.27 -8.98
CA TYR A 257 0.96 -4.19 -10.12
C TYR A 257 0.01 -5.39 -10.07
N GLY A 258 -1.17 -5.22 -9.49
CA GLY A 258 -2.19 -6.26 -9.37
C GLY A 258 -2.15 -7.00 -8.02
N GLY A 259 -3.30 -7.44 -7.54
CA GLY A 259 -3.46 -8.03 -6.22
C GLY A 259 -2.86 -7.16 -5.12
N ARG A 260 -1.98 -7.74 -4.30
CA ARG A 260 -1.27 -7.04 -3.22
C ARG A 260 0.19 -6.69 -3.58
N ARG A 261 0.54 -6.72 -4.86
CA ARG A 261 1.92 -6.52 -5.35
C ARG A 261 2.16 -5.05 -5.65
N ASN A 262 2.83 -4.36 -4.74
CA ASN A 262 3.27 -2.98 -4.92
C ASN A 262 4.78 -2.95 -5.21
N GLY A 263 5.18 -2.10 -6.13
CA GLY A 263 6.56 -1.96 -6.56
C GLY A 263 6.98 -2.93 -7.67
N VAL A 264 7.80 -2.40 -8.56
CA VAL A 264 8.25 -3.09 -9.78
C VAL A 264 9.07 -4.36 -9.50
N GLU A 265 9.88 -4.37 -8.45
CA GLU A 265 10.68 -5.54 -8.06
C GLU A 265 9.77 -6.67 -7.57
N SER A 266 8.78 -6.35 -6.73
CA SER A 266 7.78 -7.32 -6.26
C SER A 266 7.02 -7.96 -7.42
N ALA A 267 6.63 -7.15 -8.40
CA ALA A 267 5.95 -7.61 -9.60
C ALA A 267 6.86 -8.50 -10.47
N ALA A 268 8.11 -8.07 -10.72
CA ALA A 268 9.07 -8.80 -11.52
C ALA A 268 9.39 -10.18 -10.92
N GLN A 269 9.60 -10.24 -9.61
CA GLN A 269 9.85 -11.50 -8.92
C GLN A 269 8.62 -12.41 -8.89
N THR A 270 7.44 -11.85 -8.66
CA THR A 270 6.21 -12.64 -8.57
C THR A 270 5.83 -13.21 -9.93
N TYR A 271 5.79 -12.37 -10.95
CA TYR A 271 5.29 -12.78 -12.27
C TYR A 271 6.33 -13.51 -13.11
N PHE A 272 7.61 -13.13 -12.99
CA PHE A 272 8.66 -13.65 -13.88
C PHE A 272 9.82 -14.36 -13.14
N GLY A 273 9.85 -14.36 -11.81
CA GLY A 273 10.90 -15.00 -11.01
C GLY A 273 12.28 -14.36 -11.16
N LYS A 274 12.35 -13.08 -11.54
CA LYS A 274 13.60 -12.36 -11.78
C LYS A 274 13.57 -10.95 -11.20
N SER A 275 14.76 -10.37 -11.04
CA SER A 275 14.88 -8.97 -10.64
C SER A 275 14.34 -8.02 -11.73
N ALA A 276 13.78 -6.88 -11.33
CA ALA A 276 13.33 -5.80 -12.21
C ALA A 276 14.43 -5.28 -13.16
N LYS A 277 15.70 -5.46 -12.79
CA LYS A 277 16.85 -5.16 -13.66
C LYS A 277 16.90 -6.01 -14.92
N ASN A 278 16.42 -7.25 -14.85
CA ASN A 278 16.53 -8.26 -15.89
C ASN A 278 15.24 -8.42 -16.71
N LEU A 279 14.29 -7.49 -16.57
CA LEU A 279 13.07 -7.49 -17.38
C LEU A 279 13.39 -7.27 -18.86
N THR A 280 12.79 -8.08 -19.71
CA THR A 280 12.82 -7.89 -21.17
C THR A 280 11.92 -6.73 -21.57
N LEU A 281 12.05 -6.23 -22.81
CA LEU A 281 11.20 -5.16 -23.34
C LEU A 281 9.71 -5.52 -23.28
N ALA A 282 9.34 -6.77 -23.64
CA ALA A 282 7.95 -7.23 -23.63
C ALA A 282 7.38 -7.29 -22.20
N GLU A 283 8.15 -7.77 -21.23
CA GLU A 283 7.78 -7.82 -19.81
C GLU A 283 7.69 -6.42 -19.20
N SER A 284 8.63 -5.54 -19.54
CA SER A 284 8.64 -4.13 -19.11
C SER A 284 7.39 -3.40 -19.59
N ALA A 285 7.02 -3.59 -20.86
CA ALA A 285 5.82 -2.99 -21.43
C ALA A 285 4.53 -3.56 -20.79
N LEU A 286 4.51 -4.86 -20.48
CA LEU A 286 3.39 -5.48 -19.77
C LEU A 286 3.24 -4.87 -18.38
N LEU A 287 4.29 -4.85 -17.56
CA LEU A 287 4.24 -4.30 -16.21
C LEU A 287 3.86 -2.81 -16.22
N ALA A 288 4.44 -2.01 -17.11
CA ALA A 288 4.11 -0.58 -17.23
C ALA A 288 2.62 -0.33 -17.57
N SER A 289 1.92 -1.33 -18.10
CA SER A 289 0.50 -1.25 -18.46
C SER A 289 -0.45 -1.48 -17.28
N ILE A 290 0.00 -2.14 -16.20
CA ILE A 290 -0.85 -2.58 -15.09
C ILE A 290 -1.34 -1.43 -14.18
N PRO A 291 -0.53 -0.41 -13.80
CA PRO A 291 -0.89 0.56 -12.76
C PRO A 291 -2.15 1.39 -13.03
N GLN A 292 -2.63 1.47 -14.27
CA GLN A 292 -3.85 2.19 -14.60
C GLN A 292 -5.11 1.54 -14.01
N LEU A 293 -5.21 0.21 -14.10
CA LEU A 293 -6.34 -0.60 -13.61
C LEU A 293 -5.82 -1.92 -13.02
N PRO A 294 -5.11 -1.88 -11.88
CA PRO A 294 -4.34 -3.01 -11.38
C PRO A 294 -5.19 -4.25 -11.05
N GLY A 295 -6.47 -4.09 -10.75
CA GLY A 295 -7.38 -5.22 -10.53
C GLY A 295 -7.81 -5.92 -11.83
N LEU A 296 -8.00 -5.17 -12.93
CA LEU A 296 -8.35 -5.73 -14.23
C LEU A 296 -7.11 -6.28 -14.95
N TYR A 297 -6.02 -5.52 -14.90
CA TYR A 297 -4.77 -5.84 -15.60
C TYR A 297 -3.84 -6.74 -14.77
N ASP A 298 -4.34 -7.37 -13.69
CA ASP A 298 -3.59 -8.38 -12.95
C ASP A 298 -3.34 -9.59 -13.87
N PRO A 299 -2.08 -10.02 -14.11
CA PRO A 299 -1.78 -11.20 -14.92
C PRO A 299 -2.41 -12.50 -14.40
N TYR A 300 -2.84 -12.55 -13.13
CA TYR A 300 -3.59 -13.68 -12.58
C TYR A 300 -5.11 -13.56 -12.77
N ASN A 301 -5.59 -12.48 -13.37
CA ASN A 301 -7.00 -12.29 -13.71
C ASN A 301 -7.25 -12.59 -15.20
N PRO A 302 -7.78 -13.78 -15.56
CA PRO A 302 -7.98 -14.18 -16.96
C PRO A 302 -8.92 -13.23 -17.73
N ASP A 303 -9.90 -12.63 -17.06
CA ASP A 303 -10.89 -11.73 -17.67
C ASP A 303 -10.25 -10.43 -18.20
N GLY A 304 -9.06 -10.10 -17.70
CA GLY A 304 -8.31 -8.91 -18.09
C GLY A 304 -7.23 -9.13 -19.14
N HIS A 305 -6.92 -10.36 -19.53
CA HIS A 305 -5.76 -10.70 -20.38
C HIS A 305 -5.76 -9.97 -21.71
N ASP A 306 -6.88 -10.01 -22.45
CA ASP A 306 -6.98 -9.34 -23.77
C ASP A 306 -6.76 -7.84 -23.66
N ALA A 307 -7.34 -7.22 -22.64
CA ALA A 307 -7.22 -5.78 -22.39
C ALA A 307 -5.79 -5.41 -21.95
N LEU A 308 -5.13 -6.25 -21.15
CA LEU A 308 -3.74 -6.08 -20.73
C LEU A 308 -2.79 -6.15 -21.92
N ILE A 309 -2.93 -7.15 -22.80
CA ILE A 309 -2.10 -7.32 -24.01
C ILE A 309 -2.33 -6.16 -24.98
N ALA A 310 -3.58 -5.76 -25.22
CA ALA A 310 -3.87 -4.60 -26.07
C ALA A 310 -3.19 -3.32 -25.53
N ARG A 311 -3.16 -3.14 -24.20
CA ARG A 311 -2.49 -2.00 -23.57
C ARG A 311 -0.96 -2.14 -23.63
N GLN A 312 -0.40 -3.33 -23.47
CA GLN A 312 1.03 -3.60 -23.66
C GLN A 312 1.47 -3.22 -25.08
N HIS A 313 0.71 -3.61 -26.10
CA HIS A 313 0.98 -3.21 -27.50
C HIS A 313 0.93 -1.68 -27.66
N THR A 314 -0.06 -1.03 -27.04
CA THR A 314 -0.14 0.46 -27.03
C THR A 314 1.09 1.08 -26.36
N THR A 315 1.58 0.49 -25.26
CA THR A 315 2.80 0.94 -24.58
C THR A 315 4.01 0.87 -25.50
N LEU A 316 4.18 -0.26 -26.20
CA LEU A 316 5.26 -0.44 -27.18
C LEU A 316 5.18 0.56 -28.34
N ASP A 317 3.96 0.83 -28.85
CA ASP A 317 3.76 1.85 -29.89
C ASP A 317 4.13 3.25 -29.40
N TYR A 318 3.75 3.62 -28.18
CA TYR A 318 4.12 4.90 -27.58
C TYR A 318 5.63 5.02 -27.33
N MET A 319 6.32 3.92 -26.98
CA MET A 319 7.78 3.89 -26.88
C MET A 319 8.45 4.18 -28.23
N VAL A 320 7.89 3.67 -29.35
CA VAL A 320 8.36 3.99 -30.69
C VAL A 320 8.09 5.45 -31.05
N GLU A 321 6.86 5.95 -30.83
CA GLU A 321 6.47 7.33 -31.13
C GLU A 321 7.32 8.35 -30.38
N GLN A 322 7.75 8.01 -29.16
CA GLN A 322 8.58 8.88 -28.33
C GLN A 322 10.08 8.65 -28.54
N GLY A 323 10.47 7.73 -29.41
CA GLY A 323 11.86 7.48 -29.79
C GLY A 323 12.68 6.69 -28.77
N PHE A 324 12.04 5.99 -27.81
CA PHE A 324 12.73 5.15 -26.84
C PHE A 324 13.23 3.85 -27.47
N ILE A 325 12.48 3.28 -28.40
CA ILE A 325 12.81 2.04 -29.10
C ILE A 325 12.56 2.16 -30.61
N LYS A 326 13.18 1.28 -31.38
CA LYS A 326 12.91 1.14 -32.82
C LYS A 326 11.65 0.33 -33.08
N ARG A 327 10.99 0.58 -34.22
CA ARG A 327 9.76 -0.16 -34.59
C ARG A 327 9.97 -1.67 -34.66
N ASP A 328 11.10 -2.12 -35.22
CA ASP A 328 11.40 -3.55 -35.33
C ASP A 328 11.46 -4.24 -33.95
N ALA A 329 12.02 -3.56 -32.95
CA ALA A 329 12.06 -4.05 -31.57
C ALA A 329 10.66 -4.13 -30.95
N ALA A 330 9.80 -3.14 -31.20
CA ALA A 330 8.42 -3.17 -30.75
C ALA A 330 7.63 -4.32 -31.37
N GLU A 331 7.74 -4.51 -32.70
CA GLU A 331 7.05 -5.59 -33.40
C GLU A 331 7.57 -6.99 -32.98
N ALA A 332 8.86 -7.10 -32.64
CA ALA A 332 9.41 -8.33 -32.08
C ALA A 332 8.83 -8.59 -30.66
N ALA A 333 8.76 -7.54 -29.82
CA ALA A 333 8.22 -7.66 -28.46
C ALA A 333 6.72 -8.01 -28.44
N LYS A 334 5.92 -7.48 -29.37
CA LYS A 334 4.48 -7.80 -29.51
C LYS A 334 4.21 -9.27 -29.88
N LYS A 335 5.19 -9.94 -30.53
CA LYS A 335 5.07 -11.37 -30.90
C LYS A 335 5.38 -12.31 -29.74
N VAL A 336 5.92 -11.81 -28.65
CA VAL A 336 6.22 -12.63 -27.46
C VAL A 336 4.93 -12.89 -26.71
N ASP A 337 4.60 -14.16 -26.48
CA ASP A 337 3.53 -14.55 -25.57
C ASP A 337 4.00 -14.37 -24.12
N VAL A 338 3.89 -13.14 -23.62
CA VAL A 338 4.38 -12.78 -22.28
C VAL A 338 3.53 -13.43 -21.19
N LEU A 339 2.23 -13.64 -21.43
CA LEU A 339 1.36 -14.28 -20.45
C LEU A 339 1.75 -15.75 -20.20
N ALA A 340 2.25 -16.45 -21.21
CA ALA A 340 2.77 -17.81 -21.04
C ALA A 340 4.05 -17.88 -20.17
N THR A 341 4.73 -16.76 -19.94
CA THR A 341 5.92 -16.68 -19.07
C THR A 341 5.59 -16.37 -17.62
N ILE A 342 4.31 -16.06 -17.30
CA ILE A 342 3.86 -15.78 -15.95
C ILE A 342 3.96 -17.03 -15.09
N LEU A 343 4.67 -16.92 -13.98
CA LEU A 343 4.78 -18.02 -13.01
C LEU A 343 3.44 -18.25 -12.33
N PRO A 344 3.11 -19.51 -11.97
CA PRO A 344 1.92 -19.78 -11.18
C PRO A 344 1.90 -18.99 -9.87
N GLU A 345 0.73 -18.55 -9.44
CA GLU A 345 0.59 -17.91 -8.14
C GLU A 345 1.04 -18.91 -7.05
N THR A 346 2.03 -18.51 -6.27
CA THR A 346 2.63 -19.38 -5.25
C THR A 346 1.98 -19.15 -3.90
N ASP A 347 1.80 -20.26 -3.16
CA ASP A 347 1.35 -20.21 -1.77
C ASP A 347 2.29 -19.32 -0.92
N GLN A 348 1.70 -18.50 -0.07
CA GLN A 348 2.38 -17.56 0.84
C GLN A 348 3.42 -18.27 1.72
N PHE A 349 3.19 -19.54 2.06
CA PHE A 349 4.06 -20.34 2.93
C PHE A 349 5.07 -21.22 2.17
N LYS A 350 5.13 -21.13 0.85
CA LYS A 350 6.07 -21.94 0.07
C LYS A 350 7.51 -21.59 0.43
N GLY A 351 8.26 -22.61 0.83
CA GLY A 351 9.68 -22.47 1.17
C GLY A 351 9.97 -22.00 2.60
N ILE A 352 8.95 -21.85 3.45
CA ILE A 352 9.18 -21.57 4.88
C ILE A 352 9.92 -22.72 5.55
N LYS A 353 11.02 -22.42 6.22
CA LYS A 353 11.76 -23.35 7.08
C LYS A 353 11.23 -23.25 8.51
N ALA A 354 11.09 -24.37 9.19
CA ALA A 354 10.54 -24.45 10.56
C ALA A 354 9.21 -23.69 10.74
N PRO A 355 8.14 -23.98 9.94
CA PRO A 355 6.94 -23.16 9.85
C PRO A 355 6.24 -22.94 11.20
N HIS A 356 6.12 -23.97 12.04
CA HIS A 356 5.50 -23.84 13.36
C HIS A 356 6.25 -22.85 14.26
N PHE A 357 7.59 -22.90 14.24
CA PHE A 357 8.43 -21.97 15.01
C PHE A 357 8.26 -20.54 14.50
N VAL A 358 8.36 -20.34 13.21
CA VAL A 358 8.25 -19.00 12.61
C VAL A 358 6.87 -18.38 12.87
N GLN A 359 5.79 -19.16 12.75
CA GLN A 359 4.43 -18.69 13.08
C GLN A 359 4.28 -18.35 14.56
N MET A 360 4.89 -19.13 15.45
CA MET A 360 4.93 -18.84 16.89
C MET A 360 5.65 -17.51 17.15
N VAL A 361 6.80 -17.28 16.53
CA VAL A 361 7.57 -16.02 16.64
C VAL A 361 6.76 -14.85 16.10
N LYS A 362 6.08 -15.01 14.94
CA LYS A 362 5.20 -13.97 14.39
C LYS A 362 4.08 -13.61 15.39
N SER A 363 3.42 -14.60 15.95
CA SER A 363 2.36 -14.38 16.95
C SER A 363 2.87 -13.67 18.21
N GLU A 364 4.07 -14.00 18.67
CA GLU A 364 4.73 -13.33 19.81
C GLU A 364 5.06 -11.87 19.49
N LEU A 365 5.57 -11.59 18.28
CA LEU A 365 5.81 -10.23 17.82
C LEU A 365 4.52 -9.41 17.73
N GLU A 366 3.44 -10.00 17.20
CA GLU A 366 2.11 -9.36 17.16
C GLU A 366 1.58 -9.04 18.55
N ALA A 367 1.78 -9.93 19.50
CA ALA A 367 1.39 -9.70 20.90
C ALA A 367 2.22 -8.57 21.56
N LYS A 368 3.52 -8.46 21.25
CA LYS A 368 4.43 -7.47 21.84
C LYS A 368 4.38 -6.11 21.15
N LEU A 369 4.36 -6.07 19.82
CA LEU A 369 4.47 -4.86 19.01
C LEU A 369 3.12 -4.37 18.47
N GLY A 370 2.10 -5.24 18.49
CA GLY A 370 0.80 -5.01 17.89
C GLY A 370 0.70 -5.47 16.43
N LYS A 371 -0.45 -6.02 16.05
CA LYS A 371 -0.71 -6.54 14.69
C LYS A 371 -0.46 -5.51 13.58
N LYS A 372 -0.73 -4.22 13.86
CA LYS A 372 -0.53 -3.15 12.89
C LYS A 372 0.94 -2.97 12.52
N ILE A 373 1.87 -3.03 13.48
CA ILE A 373 3.30 -2.86 13.25
C ILE A 373 3.86 -4.08 12.51
N VAL A 374 3.52 -5.28 12.97
CA VAL A 374 3.99 -6.53 12.33
C VAL A 374 3.41 -6.68 10.93
N GLY A 375 2.13 -6.36 10.74
CA GLY A 375 1.46 -6.40 9.43
C GLY A 375 1.97 -5.35 8.44
N ALA A 376 2.49 -4.20 8.92
CA ALA A 376 3.15 -3.22 8.06
C ALA A 376 4.46 -3.77 7.46
N GLY A 377 5.05 -4.80 8.09
CA GLY A 377 6.24 -5.48 7.60
C GLY A 377 7.54 -4.68 7.70
N GLY A 378 8.53 -5.08 6.92
CA GLY A 378 9.84 -4.42 6.88
C GLY A 378 10.75 -4.76 8.07
N LEU A 379 10.40 -5.77 8.88
CA LEU A 379 11.18 -6.17 10.03
C LEU A 379 12.29 -7.16 9.63
N SER A 380 13.41 -7.11 10.35
CA SER A 380 14.45 -8.12 10.30
C SER A 380 14.48 -8.81 11.66
N VAL A 381 14.02 -10.04 11.72
CA VAL A 381 13.80 -10.79 12.95
C VAL A 381 14.85 -11.89 13.07
N LYS A 382 15.81 -11.70 13.98
CA LYS A 382 16.77 -12.75 14.36
C LYS A 382 16.19 -13.57 15.50
N THR A 383 16.06 -14.88 15.30
CA THR A 383 15.46 -15.80 16.27
C THR A 383 16.51 -16.62 17.02
N SER A 384 16.06 -17.42 17.98
CA SER A 384 16.88 -18.39 18.70
C SER A 384 17.04 -19.73 17.98
N LEU A 385 16.25 -19.99 16.90
CA LEU A 385 16.31 -21.25 16.18
C LEU A 385 17.74 -21.52 15.66
N ASP A 386 18.17 -22.77 15.74
CA ASP A 386 19.36 -23.29 15.06
C ASP A 386 18.89 -24.22 13.94
N LEU A 387 19.12 -23.84 12.68
CA LEU A 387 18.60 -24.58 11.55
C LEU A 387 19.15 -26.02 11.50
N ARG A 388 20.39 -26.25 11.95
CA ARG A 388 20.96 -27.61 12.01
C ARG A 388 20.25 -28.45 13.08
N ALA A 389 19.95 -27.88 14.24
CA ALA A 389 19.16 -28.54 15.27
C ALA A 389 17.74 -28.86 14.78
N GLN A 390 17.14 -27.93 14.03
CA GLN A 390 15.84 -28.13 13.40
C GLN A 390 15.85 -29.31 12.40
N GLU A 391 16.86 -29.40 11.53
CA GLU A 391 17.02 -30.49 10.56
C GLU A 391 17.17 -31.86 11.25
N ILE A 392 17.84 -31.91 12.41
CA ILE A 392 17.93 -33.14 13.21
C ILE A 392 16.56 -33.52 13.76
N VAL A 393 15.81 -32.57 14.31
CA VAL A 393 14.46 -32.81 14.85
C VAL A 393 13.54 -33.24 13.72
N ASP A 394 13.56 -32.56 12.58
CA ASP A 394 12.73 -32.90 11.41
C ASP A 394 13.02 -34.32 10.92
N THR A 395 14.31 -34.66 10.77
CA THR A 395 14.74 -36.00 10.34
C THR A 395 14.29 -37.08 11.35
N ALA A 396 14.39 -36.81 12.65
CA ALA A 396 13.99 -37.76 13.68
C ALA A 396 12.47 -37.98 13.67
N MET A 397 11.70 -36.92 13.52
CA MET A 397 10.24 -36.99 13.43
C MET A 397 9.79 -37.71 12.15
N ASP A 398 10.42 -37.43 11.01
CA ASP A 398 10.11 -38.13 9.74
C ASP A 398 10.39 -39.63 9.85
N LYS A 399 11.52 -40.05 10.44
CA LYS A 399 11.83 -41.45 10.71
C LYS A 399 10.83 -42.09 11.64
N LEU A 400 10.39 -41.39 12.69
CA LEU A 400 9.36 -41.86 13.63
C LEU A 400 8.06 -42.17 12.89
N PHE A 401 7.55 -41.21 12.14
CA PHE A 401 6.28 -41.39 11.42
C PHE A 401 6.33 -42.33 10.22
N ALA A 402 7.51 -42.57 9.68
CA ALA A 402 7.75 -43.60 8.66
C ALA A 402 7.83 -45.02 9.24
N SER A 403 8.06 -45.16 10.57
CA SER A 403 8.18 -46.47 11.24
C SER A 403 6.81 -47.12 11.48
N SER A 404 6.83 -48.35 12.03
CA SER A 404 5.61 -49.06 12.45
C SER A 404 5.05 -48.54 13.80
N LEU A 405 5.81 -47.74 14.55
CA LEU A 405 5.49 -47.32 15.91
C LEU A 405 4.18 -46.49 16.01
N PRO A 406 3.90 -45.51 15.15
CA PRO A 406 2.66 -44.78 15.20
C PRO A 406 1.41 -45.66 15.12
N ARG A 407 1.49 -46.65 14.21
CA ARG A 407 0.42 -47.61 14.00
C ARG A 407 0.26 -48.59 15.17
N SER A 408 1.37 -49.12 15.72
CA SER A 408 1.34 -50.07 16.82
C SER A 408 0.97 -49.44 18.16
N ALA A 409 1.31 -48.14 18.35
CA ALA A 409 1.00 -47.39 19.56
C ALA A 409 -0.26 -46.52 19.44
N ASN A 410 -0.95 -46.60 18.28
CA ASN A 410 -2.22 -45.90 18.00
C ASN A 410 -2.12 -44.36 18.21
N PHE A 411 -1.13 -43.75 17.57
CA PHE A 411 -1.04 -42.29 17.47
C PHE A 411 -0.70 -41.88 16.03
N ASP A 412 -1.16 -40.72 15.60
CA ASP A 412 -0.94 -40.20 14.23
C ASP A 412 -0.31 -38.81 14.18
N ASN A 413 -0.17 -38.16 15.32
CA ASN A 413 0.49 -36.87 15.43
C ASN A 413 1.50 -36.83 16.60
N GLY A 414 2.41 -35.85 16.55
CA GLY A 414 3.40 -35.61 17.59
C GLY A 414 4.11 -34.27 17.38
N ALA A 415 4.63 -33.74 18.46
CA ALA A 415 5.43 -32.52 18.44
C ALA A 415 6.76 -32.74 19.15
N ALA A 416 7.77 -31.97 18.77
CA ALA A 416 9.09 -31.99 19.41
C ALA A 416 9.62 -30.57 19.57
N THR A 417 10.17 -30.27 20.75
CA THR A 417 10.83 -29.00 21.06
C THR A 417 12.19 -29.28 21.65
N MET A 418 13.24 -28.65 21.11
CA MET A 418 14.60 -28.69 21.66
C MET A 418 14.90 -27.35 22.32
N VAL A 419 15.27 -27.39 23.60
CA VAL A 419 15.56 -26.21 24.41
C VAL A 419 16.97 -26.28 24.92
N ASP A 420 17.69 -25.17 24.88
CA ASP A 420 18.97 -25.00 25.54
C ASP A 420 18.74 -24.87 27.05
N ASN A 421 19.25 -25.83 27.82
CA ASN A 421 19.03 -25.89 29.27
C ASN A 421 19.70 -24.74 30.05
N GLN A 422 20.71 -24.09 29.49
CA GLN A 422 21.39 -22.98 30.13
C GLN A 422 20.69 -21.64 29.94
N THR A 423 20.15 -21.43 28.73
CA THR A 423 19.56 -20.14 28.32
C THR A 423 18.04 -20.14 28.24
N GLY A 424 17.41 -21.33 28.22
CA GLY A 424 15.97 -21.47 27.97
C GLY A 424 15.55 -21.20 26.51
N GLN A 425 16.48 -20.98 25.60
CA GLN A 425 16.20 -20.70 24.21
C GLN A 425 15.70 -21.93 23.47
N ILE A 426 14.64 -21.78 22.67
CA ILE A 426 14.16 -22.82 21.77
C ILE A 426 15.10 -22.88 20.56
N LEU A 427 15.79 -24.01 20.41
CA LEU A 427 16.74 -24.26 19.31
C LEU A 427 16.08 -24.92 18.10
N ALA A 428 15.04 -25.73 18.33
CA ALA A 428 14.25 -26.37 17.29
C ALA A 428 12.82 -26.60 17.79
N LEU A 429 11.85 -26.53 16.87
CA LEU A 429 10.45 -26.79 17.17
C LEU A 429 9.73 -27.32 15.94
N ARG A 430 9.15 -28.51 16.08
CA ARG A 430 8.23 -29.09 15.11
C ARG A 430 6.90 -29.37 15.81
N GLY A 431 5.85 -28.69 15.39
CA GLY A 431 4.55 -28.68 16.09
C GLY A 431 3.62 -29.81 15.66
N SER A 432 3.90 -30.52 14.56
CA SER A 432 3.11 -31.65 14.07
C SER A 432 3.97 -32.63 13.29
N ARG A 433 3.40 -33.78 12.92
CA ARG A 433 4.08 -34.76 12.05
C ARG A 433 4.50 -34.18 10.69
N ASP A 434 3.70 -33.28 10.14
CA ASP A 434 3.95 -32.54 8.89
C ASP A 434 3.07 -31.29 8.90
N TYR A 435 3.67 -30.12 8.61
CA TYR A 435 2.96 -28.84 8.58
C TYR A 435 1.81 -28.83 7.55
N ASN A 436 1.99 -29.51 6.44
CA ASN A 436 1.00 -29.58 5.35
C ASN A 436 0.01 -30.77 5.51
N TYR A 437 0.06 -31.48 6.65
CA TYR A 437 -0.88 -32.57 6.86
C TYR A 437 -2.32 -32.04 6.92
N PRO A 438 -3.28 -32.64 6.19
CA PRO A 438 -4.66 -32.18 6.18
C PRO A 438 -5.25 -32.10 7.59
N ASP A 439 -6.11 -31.12 7.82
CA ASP A 439 -6.89 -30.82 9.02
C ASP A 439 -6.10 -30.26 10.21
N TYR A 440 -4.93 -30.82 10.56
CA TYR A 440 -4.22 -30.40 11.78
C TYR A 440 -2.72 -30.09 11.61
N GLY A 441 -2.17 -30.24 10.42
CA GLY A 441 -0.72 -30.06 10.20
C GLY A 441 -0.19 -28.70 10.65
N ALA A 442 -0.93 -27.64 10.40
CA ALA A 442 -0.56 -26.28 10.79
C ALA A 442 -0.72 -26.00 12.30
N VAL A 443 -1.38 -26.89 13.05
CA VAL A 443 -1.57 -26.74 14.50
C VAL A 443 -0.27 -27.04 15.21
N ASN A 444 0.20 -26.10 16.05
CA ASN A 444 1.39 -26.30 16.88
C ASN A 444 1.02 -27.03 18.17
N ALA A 445 1.10 -28.36 18.16
CA ALA A 445 0.79 -29.20 19.32
C ALA A 445 1.80 -28.99 20.48
N SER A 446 3.00 -28.44 20.21
CA SER A 446 3.99 -28.17 21.28
C SER A 446 3.57 -27.01 22.21
N THR A 447 2.64 -26.14 21.75
CA THR A 447 2.09 -25.01 22.54
C THR A 447 0.60 -25.16 22.82
N SER A 448 -0.02 -26.23 22.36
CA SER A 448 -1.43 -26.50 22.59
C SER A 448 -1.69 -27.03 24.01
N PHE A 449 -2.87 -26.72 24.56
CA PHE A 449 -3.32 -27.32 25.80
C PHE A 449 -3.70 -28.78 25.55
N ILE A 450 -2.81 -29.69 25.97
CA ILE A 450 -3.01 -31.14 25.88
C ILE A 450 -2.95 -31.79 27.26
N GLN A 451 -3.57 -32.94 27.40
CA GLN A 451 -3.42 -33.72 28.63
C GLN A 451 -1.98 -34.22 28.79
N PRO A 452 -1.29 -33.88 29.89
CA PRO A 452 0.13 -34.21 30.05
C PRO A 452 0.37 -35.70 30.24
N GLY A 453 -0.64 -36.50 30.56
CA GLY A 453 -0.48 -37.89 30.85
C GLY A 453 0.52 -38.14 31.99
N SER A 454 1.33 -39.18 31.86
CA SER A 454 2.33 -39.55 32.87
C SER A 454 3.50 -38.57 32.98
N SER A 455 3.69 -37.62 32.05
CA SER A 455 4.73 -36.61 32.17
C SER A 455 4.55 -35.66 33.33
N ILE A 456 3.33 -35.59 33.93
CA ILE A 456 3.05 -34.79 35.11
C ILE A 456 3.60 -35.42 36.41
N LYS A 457 3.87 -36.74 36.46
CA LYS A 457 4.23 -37.44 37.68
C LYS A 457 5.51 -36.94 38.38
N PRO A 458 6.60 -36.58 37.68
CA PRO A 458 7.76 -35.96 38.31
C PRO A 458 7.41 -34.72 39.13
N PHE A 459 6.50 -33.88 38.59
CA PHE A 459 6.07 -32.64 39.27
C PHE A 459 5.20 -32.93 40.50
N VAL A 460 4.35 -33.94 40.39
CA VAL A 460 3.56 -34.42 41.56
C VAL A 460 4.47 -34.88 42.68
N TYR A 461 5.49 -35.67 42.38
CA TYR A 461 6.45 -36.11 43.41
C TYR A 461 7.34 -34.95 43.91
N ALA A 462 7.69 -34.00 43.06
CA ALA A 462 8.39 -32.81 43.48
C ALA A 462 7.57 -31.96 44.46
N ALA A 463 6.29 -31.82 44.24
CA ALA A 463 5.38 -31.17 45.17
C ALA A 463 5.32 -31.90 46.53
N LEU A 464 5.27 -33.25 46.50
CA LEU A 464 5.33 -34.07 47.72
C LEU A 464 6.64 -33.86 48.47
N PHE A 465 7.80 -33.78 47.78
CA PHE A 465 9.10 -33.59 48.42
C PHE A 465 9.28 -32.17 48.98
N LYS A 466 8.57 -31.18 48.47
CA LYS A 466 8.59 -29.79 48.97
C LYS A 466 7.81 -29.60 50.28
N GLN A 467 7.07 -30.58 50.74
CA GLN A 467 6.32 -30.45 51.99
C GLN A 467 7.29 -30.26 53.17
N LYS A 468 7.04 -29.23 53.98
CA LYS A 468 7.85 -28.88 55.15
C LYS A 468 7.23 -29.33 56.48
N GLU A 469 5.95 -29.70 56.46
CA GLU A 469 5.18 -30.11 57.64
C GLU A 469 4.80 -31.59 57.52
N GLY A 470 4.89 -32.32 58.64
CA GLY A 470 4.55 -33.74 58.70
C GLY A 470 5.68 -34.67 58.30
N VAL A 471 5.40 -35.72 57.54
CA VAL A 471 6.36 -36.73 57.11
C VAL A 471 7.19 -36.19 55.92
N ASN A 472 8.51 -36.21 56.07
CA ASN A 472 9.41 -35.90 54.97
C ASN A 472 9.47 -37.06 53.97
N TYR A 473 9.01 -36.81 52.76
CA TYR A 473 9.10 -37.77 51.66
C TYR A 473 10.32 -37.54 50.79
N GLY A 474 10.88 -38.61 50.26
CA GLY A 474 11.99 -38.62 49.33
C GLY A 474 11.87 -39.80 48.36
N ALA A 475 12.82 -39.91 47.43
CA ALA A 475 12.80 -40.95 46.40
C ALA A 475 12.79 -42.40 46.96
N GLY A 476 13.35 -42.57 48.15
CA GLY A 476 13.33 -43.86 48.87
C GLY A 476 12.11 -44.12 49.73
N SER A 477 11.22 -43.14 49.90
CA SER A 477 9.98 -43.31 50.69
C SER A 477 9.05 -44.31 49.99
N ILE A 478 8.35 -45.09 50.80
CA ILE A 478 7.42 -46.13 50.30
C ILE A 478 6.00 -45.54 50.15
N LEU A 479 5.41 -45.74 48.99
CA LEU A 479 3.99 -45.55 48.73
C LEU A 479 3.38 -46.88 48.26
N ALA A 480 2.27 -47.26 48.88
CA ALA A 480 1.61 -48.52 48.50
C ALA A 480 0.95 -48.38 47.10
N ASP A 481 1.30 -49.27 46.20
CA ASP A 481 0.67 -49.49 44.91
C ASP A 481 -0.37 -50.60 45.04
N ASP A 482 -1.53 -50.24 45.62
CA ASP A 482 -2.68 -51.11 45.91
C ASP A 482 -3.96 -50.41 45.48
N PRO A 483 -5.07 -51.15 45.30
CA PRO A 483 -6.34 -50.57 44.85
C PRO A 483 -6.77 -49.38 45.71
N LEU A 484 -7.17 -48.29 45.03
CA LEU A 484 -7.73 -47.13 45.71
C LEU A 484 -9.22 -47.36 46.08
N PRO A 485 -9.67 -46.88 47.25
CA PRO A 485 -11.09 -46.98 47.64
C PRO A 485 -11.96 -46.22 46.61
N GLN A 486 -12.96 -46.88 46.04
CA GLN A 486 -13.88 -46.27 45.06
C GLN A 486 -14.67 -45.10 45.63
N SER A 487 -14.84 -45.03 46.95
CA SER A 487 -15.47 -43.90 47.64
C SER A 487 -14.67 -42.59 47.57
N VAL A 488 -13.37 -42.67 47.31
CA VAL A 488 -12.46 -41.53 47.36
C VAL A 488 -11.96 -41.15 45.98
N TYR A 489 -11.73 -42.14 45.09
CA TYR A 489 -11.12 -41.93 43.79
C TYR A 489 -11.92 -42.61 42.68
N ARG A 490 -12.49 -41.81 41.79
CA ARG A 490 -13.18 -42.27 40.57
C ARG A 490 -12.69 -41.47 39.36
N THR A 491 -12.68 -42.10 38.23
CA THR A 491 -12.60 -41.43 36.93
C THR A 491 -13.93 -40.75 36.63
N ASP A 492 -13.94 -39.79 35.68
CA ASP A 492 -15.16 -39.05 35.28
C ASP A 492 -16.28 -39.99 34.79
N ASP A 493 -15.92 -41.15 34.25
CA ASP A 493 -16.84 -42.22 33.84
C ASP A 493 -17.24 -43.15 35.01
N GLY A 494 -16.87 -42.84 36.24
CA GLY A 494 -17.22 -43.58 37.46
C GLY A 494 -16.44 -44.87 37.69
N LYS A 495 -15.41 -45.17 36.90
CA LYS A 495 -14.58 -46.37 37.05
C LYS A 495 -13.53 -46.20 38.15
N SER A 496 -13.06 -47.35 38.67
CA SER A 496 -11.91 -47.38 39.58
C SER A 496 -10.63 -46.96 38.85
N VAL A 497 -9.81 -46.13 39.48
CA VAL A 497 -8.49 -45.81 38.96
C VAL A 497 -7.58 -47.02 39.06
N ALA A 498 -6.88 -47.34 37.97
CA ALA A 498 -5.96 -48.46 37.87
C ALA A 498 -4.62 -48.07 37.27
N ASN A 499 -3.62 -48.89 37.43
CA ASN A 499 -2.38 -48.80 36.64
C ASN A 499 -2.63 -49.25 35.19
N PHE A 500 -1.74 -48.85 34.27
CA PHE A 500 -1.90 -49.15 32.84
C PHE A 500 -1.95 -50.66 32.52
N ASP A 501 -1.28 -51.51 33.37
CA ASP A 501 -1.23 -52.95 33.25
C ASP A 501 -2.28 -53.69 34.09
N ASN A 502 -3.16 -52.95 34.77
CA ASN A 502 -4.16 -53.44 35.72
C ASN A 502 -3.58 -54.33 36.86
N ARG A 503 -2.28 -54.18 37.15
CA ARG A 503 -1.59 -54.89 38.24
C ARG A 503 -1.18 -53.93 39.34
N PHE A 504 -0.94 -54.47 40.53
CA PHE A 504 -0.50 -53.78 41.72
C PHE A 504 0.82 -54.42 42.23
N ARG A 505 1.75 -53.60 42.71
CA ARG A 505 3.08 -54.00 43.16
C ARG A 505 3.22 -54.06 44.69
N GLY A 506 2.16 -53.65 45.41
CA GLY A 506 2.25 -53.49 46.86
C GLY A 506 3.12 -52.33 47.30
N ASN A 507 3.90 -52.50 48.36
CA ASN A 507 4.78 -51.48 48.85
C ASN A 507 6.01 -51.28 47.98
N ILE A 508 6.10 -50.13 47.28
CA ILE A 508 7.19 -49.77 46.42
C ILE A 508 7.75 -48.39 46.75
N THR A 509 9.01 -48.15 46.44
CA THR A 509 9.59 -46.83 46.57
C THR A 509 9.02 -45.85 45.58
N ILE A 510 9.01 -44.55 45.89
CA ILE A 510 8.60 -43.49 44.96
C ILE A 510 9.48 -43.55 43.69
N ARG A 511 10.77 -43.86 43.81
CA ARG A 511 11.69 -44.06 42.69
C ARG A 511 11.14 -45.14 41.73
N SER A 512 10.78 -46.30 42.26
CA SER A 512 10.23 -47.42 41.48
C SER A 512 8.86 -47.06 40.88
N GLY A 513 8.02 -46.40 41.68
CA GLY A 513 6.69 -45.92 41.20
C GLY A 513 6.79 -44.95 40.02
N LEU A 514 7.80 -44.04 40.05
CA LEU A 514 8.03 -43.14 38.94
C LEU A 514 8.68 -43.86 37.76
N ALA A 515 9.68 -44.71 37.95
CA ALA A 515 10.38 -45.43 36.90
C ALA A 515 9.44 -46.36 36.11
N GLU A 516 8.51 -47.04 36.79
CA GLU A 516 7.47 -47.88 36.20
C GLU A 516 6.19 -47.10 35.80
N SER A 517 6.23 -45.79 35.93
CA SER A 517 5.09 -44.91 35.61
C SER A 517 3.75 -45.36 36.25
N ARG A 518 3.79 -45.82 37.51
CA ARG A 518 2.61 -46.30 38.24
C ARG A 518 1.65 -45.15 38.50
N ASN A 519 0.35 -45.35 38.26
CA ASN A 519 -0.67 -44.33 38.48
C ASN A 519 -1.03 -44.18 39.97
N ILE A 520 -1.21 -45.30 40.66
CA ILE A 520 -1.69 -45.31 42.03
C ILE A 520 -0.77 -44.55 43.00
N PRO A 521 0.56 -44.82 43.05
CA PRO A 521 1.47 -44.06 43.89
C PRO A 521 1.47 -42.56 43.57
N ALA A 522 1.38 -42.18 42.30
CA ALA A 522 1.35 -40.78 41.91
C ALA A 522 0.05 -40.06 42.37
N ILE A 523 -1.09 -40.72 42.28
CA ILE A 523 -2.35 -40.18 42.80
C ILE A 523 -2.28 -40.02 44.32
N LYS A 524 -1.76 -41.03 45.03
CA LYS A 524 -1.53 -40.93 46.51
C LYS A 524 -0.60 -39.78 46.86
N ALA A 525 0.49 -39.61 46.07
CA ALA A 525 1.42 -38.50 46.26
C ALA A 525 0.75 -37.14 46.09
N MET A 526 -0.08 -36.97 45.06
CA MET A 526 -0.87 -35.75 44.84
C MET A 526 -1.86 -35.49 45.97
N TYR A 527 -2.51 -36.54 46.47
CA TYR A 527 -3.43 -36.40 47.59
C TYR A 527 -2.73 -35.98 48.89
N ILE A 528 -1.54 -36.55 49.20
CA ILE A 528 -0.73 -36.20 50.37
C ILE A 528 -0.21 -34.78 50.24
N ALA A 529 0.31 -34.40 49.07
CA ALA A 529 0.82 -33.06 48.83
C ALA A 529 -0.27 -31.98 48.81
N GLY A 530 -1.48 -32.37 48.52
CA GLY A 530 -2.60 -31.49 48.25
C GLY A 530 -2.63 -30.99 46.79
N ARG A 531 -3.85 -30.89 46.27
CA ARG A 531 -4.08 -30.47 44.88
C ARG A 531 -3.47 -29.07 44.57
N ASP A 532 -3.78 -28.10 45.43
CA ASP A 532 -3.37 -26.71 45.20
C ASP A 532 -1.85 -26.53 45.32
N THR A 533 -1.22 -27.26 46.26
CA THR A 533 0.25 -27.31 46.37
C THR A 533 0.88 -27.91 45.12
N THR A 534 0.31 -28.97 44.58
CA THR A 534 0.79 -29.61 43.36
C THR A 534 0.69 -28.64 42.16
N ILE A 535 -0.47 -27.99 41.97
CA ILE A 535 -0.70 -27.01 40.90
C ILE A 535 0.24 -25.82 41.06
N SER A 536 0.38 -25.26 42.27
CA SER A 536 1.30 -24.13 42.51
C SER A 536 2.78 -24.51 42.26
N THR A 537 3.14 -25.75 42.56
CA THR A 537 4.50 -26.27 42.26
C THR A 537 4.74 -26.34 40.77
N ILE A 538 3.76 -26.82 39.97
CA ILE A 538 3.83 -26.86 38.51
C ILE A 538 3.97 -25.44 37.94
N HIS A 539 3.18 -24.49 38.44
CA HIS A 539 3.25 -23.09 37.99
C HIS A 539 4.55 -22.38 38.38
N SER A 540 5.30 -22.88 39.38
CA SER A 540 6.57 -22.29 39.84
C SER A 540 7.78 -22.78 39.05
N LEU A 541 7.60 -23.74 38.16
CA LEU A 541 8.62 -24.32 37.28
C LEU A 541 8.55 -23.78 35.88
#